data_b91000178caf69e208b037787c5aeb19
#
_entry.id   b91000178caf69e208b037787c5aeb19
#
_cell.length_a   1.000
_cell.length_b   1.000
_cell.length_c   1.000
_cell.angle_alpha   90.00
_cell.angle_beta   90.00
_cell.angle_gamma   90.00
#
_symmetry.space_group_name_H-M   'P 1'
#
loop_
_entity.id
_entity.type
_entity.pdbx_description
1 polymer ?
#
loop_
_entity_poly.entity_id
_entity_poly.type
_entity_poly.pdbx_seq_one_letter_code
_entity_poly.pdbx_strand_id
1 'polypeptide(L)'
;MSDDIPQATLEARYRHSFGRLAGYLPESRAAVDEWQAGLVQKVADYEEQFSPAVQALADLIERDGTVRQYVTEMIEQVPPTQRKVADIPQLLNCLNYITGTAPAYNPDKSKRIAFPMSALFVHMMGTKAGETAFRLQPFNNALRAILTEWCGYLDSQKSRSVLNRSDSGWLSPPAWKEFNLDEFIIPRPEQPDGGFASYNAFFHREIKEACRPVDPTPDAIVSPNDGQVWTYKQVTSPNDRFWLKAQPYSLTDMVQGRERAEPFVGGHVFQSFLSGADYHRWRSPVNGTVTDMKLVPGLMFSETVVPDKDAGVLSQGYEASVNTRGLVFIDSEFGKKVCVMPIGITEISSVVLRTDLIGETVRKGDELGMFSYGGSSMCVLFEKGLIKEFTVPNNDPIEHPWGGKPIRVNARIARANMP
;
A
#
# COMPACT_ATOMS: atom_id res chain seq x y z
N MET A 1 1.46 39.78 5.22
CA MET A 1 1.79 39.76 3.81
C MET A 1 1.62 38.32 3.38
N SER A 2 0.50 37.99 2.74
CA SER A 2 0.29 36.68 2.12
C SER A 2 1.21 36.65 0.89
N ASP A 3 2.28 35.89 0.95
CA ASP A 3 3.07 35.59 -0.23
C ASP A 3 2.18 34.80 -1.19
N ASP A 4 1.51 35.50 -2.10
CA ASP A 4 0.78 34.91 -3.21
C ASP A 4 1.78 34.15 -4.08
N ILE A 5 1.89 32.83 -3.83
CA ILE A 5 2.68 31.96 -4.70
C ILE A 5 1.97 31.98 -6.07
N PRO A 6 2.66 32.37 -7.15
CA PRO A 6 2.03 32.41 -8.48
C PRO A 6 1.35 31.10 -8.82
N GLN A 7 0.14 31.16 -9.38
CA GLN A 7 -0.67 30.00 -9.77
C GLN A 7 0.15 28.97 -10.58
N ALA A 8 1.01 29.42 -11.49
CA ALA A 8 1.89 28.54 -12.27
C ALA A 8 2.90 27.77 -11.40
N THR A 9 3.36 28.35 -10.28
CA THR A 9 4.27 27.67 -9.34
C THR A 9 3.52 26.64 -8.48
N LEU A 10 2.28 26.94 -8.11
CA LEU A 10 1.40 25.99 -7.45
C LEU A 10 1.07 24.83 -8.41
N GLU A 11 0.71 25.12 -9.65
CA GLU A 11 0.43 24.11 -10.66
C GLU A 11 1.65 23.24 -11.00
N ALA A 12 2.84 23.81 -11.03
CA ALA A 12 4.08 23.07 -11.19
C ALA A 12 4.34 22.13 -10.00
N ARG A 13 4.20 22.63 -8.76
CA ARG A 13 4.28 21.81 -7.54
C ARG A 13 3.31 20.65 -7.57
N TYR A 14 2.06 20.91 -7.94
CA TYR A 14 1.02 19.87 -8.03
C TYR A 14 1.21 18.91 -9.20
N ARG A 15 1.79 19.35 -10.30
CA ARG A 15 2.10 18.49 -11.45
C ARG A 15 3.08 17.39 -11.07
N HIS A 16 3.99 17.69 -10.15
CA HIS A 16 5.02 16.76 -9.67
C HIS A 16 4.63 15.98 -8.42
N SER A 17 3.74 16.50 -7.56
CA SER A 17 3.20 15.77 -6.41
C SER A 17 2.04 14.83 -6.77
N PHE A 18 1.46 14.99 -7.97
CA PHE A 18 0.53 14.02 -8.56
C PHE A 18 1.29 12.78 -9.05
N GLY A 19 2.25 12.34 -8.28
CA GLY A 19 2.91 11.10 -8.53
C GLY A 19 1.89 9.97 -8.61
N ARG A 20 2.15 9.01 -9.48
CA ARG A 20 1.29 7.86 -9.78
C ARG A 20 0.91 7.01 -8.57
N LEU A 21 1.12 7.50 -7.34
CA LEU A 21 0.96 6.73 -6.10
C LEU A 21 1.47 5.29 -6.28
N ALA A 22 2.76 5.15 -6.65
CA ALA A 22 3.37 3.85 -6.98
C ALA A 22 2.60 3.06 -8.07
N GLY A 23 2.02 3.74 -9.07
CA GLY A 23 1.27 3.12 -10.16
C GLY A 23 -0.19 2.77 -9.86
N TYR A 24 -0.70 3.19 -8.71
CA TYR A 24 -2.09 2.90 -8.31
C TYR A 24 -3.13 3.79 -8.99
N LEU A 25 -2.73 4.97 -9.43
CA LEU A 25 -3.56 5.89 -10.19
C LEU A 25 -3.08 6.01 -11.65
N PRO A 26 -3.97 6.40 -12.59
CA PRO A 26 -3.59 6.62 -13.97
C PRO A 26 -2.57 7.76 -14.08
N GLU A 27 -1.71 7.71 -15.09
CA GLU A 27 -0.72 8.76 -15.35
C GLU A 27 -1.37 10.12 -15.67
N SER A 28 -2.53 10.07 -16.28
CA SER A 28 -3.27 11.26 -16.67
C SER A 28 -4.01 11.85 -15.48
N ARG A 29 -3.55 13.00 -15.02
CA ARG A 29 -4.27 13.80 -14.04
C ARG A 29 -5.69 14.11 -14.47
N ALA A 30 -5.90 14.41 -15.76
CA ALA A 30 -7.22 14.69 -16.30
C ALA A 30 -8.20 13.54 -16.06
N ALA A 31 -7.73 12.29 -16.12
CA ALA A 31 -8.57 11.12 -15.85
C ALA A 31 -9.04 11.07 -14.40
N VAL A 32 -8.17 11.44 -13.44
CA VAL A 32 -8.53 11.53 -12.03
C VAL A 32 -9.49 12.70 -11.78
N ASP A 33 -9.21 13.86 -12.38
CA ASP A 33 -10.08 15.04 -12.27
C ASP A 33 -11.48 14.75 -12.83
N GLU A 34 -11.57 14.04 -13.97
CA GLU A 34 -12.85 13.60 -14.57
C GLU A 34 -13.59 12.63 -13.66
N TRP A 35 -12.87 11.66 -13.09
CA TRP A 35 -13.44 10.69 -12.15
C TRP A 35 -13.94 11.37 -10.88
N GLN A 36 -13.17 12.30 -10.28
CA GLN A 36 -13.59 13.06 -9.12
C GLN A 36 -14.84 13.89 -9.42
N ALA A 37 -14.89 14.57 -10.56
CA ALA A 37 -16.06 15.34 -10.98
C ALA A 37 -17.29 14.43 -11.13
N GLY A 38 -17.13 13.25 -11.73
CA GLY A 38 -18.19 12.25 -11.85
C GLY A 38 -18.65 11.69 -10.50
N LEU A 39 -17.73 11.50 -9.54
CA LEU A 39 -18.08 11.09 -8.18
C LEU A 39 -18.88 12.16 -7.48
N VAL A 40 -18.42 13.41 -7.52
CA VAL A 40 -19.11 14.56 -6.91
C VAL A 40 -20.52 14.71 -7.48
N GLN A 41 -20.69 14.55 -8.80
CA GLN A 41 -22.01 14.60 -9.42
C GLN A 41 -22.92 13.45 -8.95
N LYS A 42 -22.38 12.24 -8.77
CA LYS A 42 -23.16 11.10 -8.27
C LYS A 42 -23.66 11.30 -6.85
N VAL A 43 -22.92 12.02 -6.02
CA VAL A 43 -23.29 12.26 -4.62
C VAL A 43 -23.97 13.60 -4.40
N ALA A 44 -24.24 14.38 -5.44
CA ALA A 44 -24.90 15.70 -5.32
C ALA A 44 -26.32 15.59 -4.71
N ASP A 45 -27.05 14.54 -5.08
CA ASP A 45 -28.40 14.24 -4.60
C ASP A 45 -28.42 13.02 -3.66
N TYR A 46 -27.27 12.72 -3.03
CA TYR A 46 -27.12 11.54 -2.20
C TYR A 46 -27.61 11.83 -0.78
N GLU A 47 -28.79 11.34 -0.46
CA GLU A 47 -29.45 11.52 0.85
C GLU A 47 -29.29 10.28 1.76
N GLU A 48 -28.38 9.36 1.43
CA GLU A 48 -28.19 8.19 2.28
C GLU A 48 -27.56 8.55 3.61
N GLN A 49 -28.03 7.91 4.66
CA GLN A 49 -27.44 8.04 5.98
C GLN A 49 -25.96 7.62 5.95
N PHE A 50 -25.12 8.39 6.60
CA PHE A 50 -23.72 8.03 6.73
C PHE A 50 -23.55 6.68 7.43
N SER A 51 -22.60 5.91 6.93
CA SER A 51 -22.14 4.71 7.62
C SER A 51 -21.56 5.07 8.99
N PRO A 52 -21.55 4.15 9.96
CA PRO A 52 -21.06 4.44 11.31
C PRO A 52 -19.66 5.07 11.34
N ALA A 53 -18.73 4.62 10.49
CA ALA A 53 -17.38 5.17 10.49
C ALA A 53 -17.31 6.56 9.84
N VAL A 54 -18.09 6.82 8.79
CA VAL A 54 -18.18 8.16 8.17
C VAL A 54 -18.89 9.14 9.11
N GLN A 55 -19.95 8.71 9.82
CA GLN A 55 -20.60 9.52 10.85
C GLN A 55 -19.61 9.88 11.97
N ALA A 56 -18.82 8.92 12.44
CA ALA A 56 -17.80 9.18 13.47
C ALA A 56 -16.74 10.20 13.01
N LEU A 57 -16.38 10.21 11.72
CA LEU A 57 -15.52 11.24 11.15
C LEU A 57 -16.21 12.60 11.12
N ALA A 58 -17.50 12.66 10.72
CA ALA A 58 -18.28 13.89 10.74
C ALA A 58 -18.34 14.49 12.16
N ASP A 59 -18.67 13.67 13.15
CA ASP A 59 -18.71 14.05 14.57
C ASP A 59 -17.35 14.53 15.08
N LEU A 60 -16.25 13.89 14.65
CA LEU A 60 -14.89 14.32 14.98
C LEU A 60 -14.60 15.72 14.43
N ILE A 61 -14.91 15.95 13.15
CA ILE A 61 -14.69 17.25 12.49
C ILE A 61 -15.53 18.35 13.16
N GLU A 62 -16.75 18.03 13.59
CA GLU A 62 -17.60 18.98 14.29
C GLU A 62 -17.04 19.37 15.66
N ARG A 63 -16.60 18.41 16.46
CA ARG A 63 -16.16 18.64 17.85
C ARG A 63 -14.68 19.07 17.99
N ASP A 64 -13.82 18.75 17.01
CA ASP A 64 -12.40 19.09 17.06
C ASP A 64 -12.06 20.21 16.06
N GLY A 65 -11.89 21.43 16.60
CA GLY A 65 -11.59 22.61 15.79
C GLY A 65 -10.29 22.51 15.01
N THR A 66 -9.28 21.79 15.52
CA THR A 66 -8.00 21.60 14.84
C THR A 66 -8.16 20.67 13.65
N VAL A 67 -8.85 19.55 13.83
CA VAL A 67 -9.15 18.62 12.73
C VAL A 67 -9.98 19.34 11.67
N ARG A 68 -11.05 20.04 12.08
CA ARG A 68 -11.90 20.81 11.16
C ARG A 68 -11.11 21.81 10.34
N GLN A 69 -10.21 22.58 10.99
CA GLN A 69 -9.38 23.57 10.31
C GLN A 69 -8.52 22.91 9.22
N TYR A 70 -7.76 21.89 9.55
CA TYR A 70 -6.85 21.27 8.57
C TYR A 70 -7.61 20.53 7.46
N VAL A 71 -8.78 19.92 7.76
CA VAL A 71 -9.62 19.31 6.73
C VAL A 71 -10.20 20.36 5.80
N THR A 72 -10.65 21.52 6.32
CA THR A 72 -11.11 22.64 5.49
C THR A 72 -9.96 23.17 4.62
N GLU A 73 -8.83 23.48 5.24
CA GLU A 73 -7.68 24.06 4.53
C GLU A 73 -7.10 23.11 3.46
N MET A 74 -7.06 21.78 3.69
CA MET A 74 -6.57 20.85 2.68
C MET A 74 -7.47 20.82 1.44
N ILE A 75 -8.78 21.06 1.60
CA ILE A 75 -9.71 21.20 0.46
C ILE A 75 -9.48 22.55 -0.24
N GLU A 76 -9.39 23.63 0.53
CA GLU A 76 -9.26 24.99 -0.01
C GLU A 76 -7.92 25.25 -0.68
N GLN A 77 -6.84 24.63 -0.20
CA GLN A 77 -5.49 24.73 -0.77
C GLN A 77 -5.33 23.97 -2.10
N VAL A 78 -6.26 23.10 -2.47
CA VAL A 78 -6.28 22.52 -3.82
C VAL A 78 -6.58 23.63 -4.82
N PRO A 79 -5.75 23.83 -5.89
CA PRO A 79 -6.00 24.86 -6.88
C PRO A 79 -7.42 24.79 -7.46
N PRO A 80 -8.10 25.92 -7.68
CA PRO A 80 -9.50 25.96 -8.13
C PRO A 80 -9.79 25.10 -9.36
N THR A 81 -8.85 25.03 -10.31
CA THR A 81 -9.00 24.24 -11.54
C THR A 81 -9.02 22.73 -11.28
N GLN A 82 -8.47 22.29 -10.15
CA GLN A 82 -8.32 20.88 -9.76
C GLN A 82 -9.25 20.48 -8.62
N ARG A 83 -9.73 21.47 -7.85
CA ARG A 83 -10.62 21.25 -6.73
C ARG A 83 -12.01 20.86 -7.23
N LYS A 84 -12.33 19.56 -7.14
CA LYS A 84 -13.64 19.01 -7.48
C LYS A 84 -14.52 18.89 -6.23
N VAL A 85 -13.92 18.56 -5.09
CA VAL A 85 -14.58 18.54 -3.78
C VAL A 85 -14.60 19.97 -3.23
N ALA A 86 -15.78 20.52 -2.97
CA ALA A 86 -15.94 21.90 -2.58
C ALA A 86 -15.79 22.14 -1.08
N ASP A 87 -16.25 21.20 -0.27
CA ASP A 87 -16.36 21.34 1.18
C ASP A 87 -16.37 19.98 1.91
N ILE A 88 -16.44 20.04 3.25
CA ILE A 88 -16.47 18.86 4.13
C ILE A 88 -17.73 18.02 3.90
N PRO A 89 -18.96 18.55 3.82
CA PRO A 89 -20.14 17.74 3.53
C PRO A 89 -20.00 16.92 2.25
N GLN A 90 -19.50 17.52 1.19
CA GLN A 90 -19.30 16.82 -0.07
C GLN A 90 -18.21 15.75 0.04
N LEU A 91 -17.11 16.02 0.78
CA LEU A 91 -16.08 15.04 1.07
C LEU A 91 -16.66 13.81 1.80
N LEU A 92 -17.49 14.04 2.82
CA LEU A 92 -18.13 12.97 3.59
C LEU A 92 -19.08 12.14 2.74
N ASN A 93 -19.88 12.78 1.87
CA ASN A 93 -20.73 12.08 0.91
C ASN A 93 -19.94 11.21 -0.06
N CYS A 94 -18.81 11.73 -0.57
CA CYS A 94 -17.90 10.94 -1.43
C CYS A 94 -17.34 9.72 -0.70
N LEU A 95 -16.90 9.89 0.54
CA LEU A 95 -16.39 8.78 1.36
C LEU A 95 -17.48 7.74 1.62
N ASN A 96 -18.70 8.20 1.99
CA ASN A 96 -19.83 7.30 2.24
C ASN A 96 -20.20 6.48 0.99
N TYR A 97 -20.20 7.10 -0.16
CA TYR A 97 -20.46 6.40 -1.43
C TYR A 97 -19.37 5.35 -1.72
N ILE A 98 -18.10 5.71 -1.58
CA ILE A 98 -16.98 4.80 -1.85
C ILE A 98 -17.05 3.56 -0.94
N THR A 99 -17.32 3.74 0.36
CA THR A 99 -17.37 2.64 1.33
C THR A 99 -18.51 1.65 1.08
N GLY A 100 -19.54 2.06 0.32
CA GLY A 100 -20.63 1.19 -0.14
C GLY A 100 -20.38 0.51 -1.49
N THR A 101 -19.20 0.66 -2.10
CA THR A 101 -18.90 0.14 -3.44
C THR A 101 -17.60 -0.65 -3.47
N ALA A 102 -17.47 -1.54 -4.46
CA ALA A 102 -16.20 -2.19 -4.79
C ALA A 102 -15.58 -1.50 -6.02
N PRO A 103 -14.24 -1.42 -6.12
CA PRO A 103 -13.57 -0.84 -7.27
C PRO A 103 -13.92 -1.58 -8.56
N ALA A 104 -14.35 -0.87 -9.58
CA ALA A 104 -14.65 -1.44 -10.89
C ALA A 104 -13.37 -1.58 -11.73
N TYR A 105 -13.33 -2.61 -12.57
CA TYR A 105 -12.30 -2.74 -13.58
C TYR A 105 -12.58 -1.79 -14.75
N ASN A 106 -11.53 -1.22 -15.32
CA ASN A 106 -11.58 -0.50 -16.58
C ASN A 106 -10.45 -1.02 -17.48
N PRO A 107 -10.74 -1.54 -18.67
CA PRO A 107 -9.71 -2.02 -19.59
C PRO A 107 -8.77 -0.90 -20.09
N ASP A 108 -9.25 0.33 -20.12
CA ASP A 108 -8.41 1.50 -20.41
C ASP A 108 -7.63 1.89 -19.13
N LYS A 109 -6.37 1.48 -19.08
CA LYS A 109 -5.45 1.78 -17.97
C LYS A 109 -5.29 3.28 -17.73
N SER A 110 -5.42 4.11 -18.78
CA SER A 110 -5.30 5.56 -18.67
C SER A 110 -6.46 6.22 -17.92
N LYS A 111 -7.56 5.47 -17.72
CA LYS A 111 -8.78 5.93 -17.02
C LYS A 111 -9.13 5.09 -15.79
N ARG A 112 -8.37 4.02 -15.53
CA ARG A 112 -8.68 3.11 -14.43
C ARG A 112 -8.39 3.74 -13.08
N ILE A 113 -9.40 3.88 -12.26
CA ILE A 113 -9.27 4.24 -10.83
C ILE A 113 -9.41 2.94 -10.03
N ALA A 114 -8.30 2.26 -9.83
CA ALA A 114 -8.26 1.06 -9.00
C ALA A 114 -8.29 1.36 -7.50
N PHE A 115 -7.97 2.59 -7.10
CA PHE A 115 -7.87 3.05 -5.72
C PHE A 115 -8.69 4.35 -5.53
N PRO A 116 -10.03 4.23 -5.29
CA PRO A 116 -10.94 5.37 -5.29
C PRO A 116 -10.73 6.34 -4.11
N MET A 117 -10.35 5.88 -2.92
CA MET A 117 -10.06 6.82 -1.82
C MET A 117 -8.77 7.59 -2.08
N SER A 118 -7.74 6.91 -2.61
CA SER A 118 -6.51 7.59 -3.03
C SER A 118 -6.79 8.60 -4.14
N ALA A 119 -7.63 8.26 -5.12
CA ALA A 119 -8.06 9.19 -6.16
C ALA A 119 -8.83 10.38 -5.59
N LEU A 120 -9.66 10.18 -4.57
CA LEU A 120 -10.38 11.26 -3.90
C LEU A 120 -9.42 12.22 -3.17
N PHE A 121 -8.43 11.68 -2.47
CA PHE A 121 -7.55 12.46 -1.61
C PHE A 121 -6.30 13.01 -2.30
N VAL A 122 -5.93 12.52 -3.49
CA VAL A 122 -4.62 12.78 -4.09
C VAL A 122 -4.23 14.26 -4.18
N HIS A 123 -5.16 15.14 -4.53
CA HIS A 123 -4.88 16.58 -4.59
C HIS A 123 -4.76 17.20 -3.20
N MET A 124 -5.55 16.71 -2.24
CA MET A 124 -5.54 17.17 -0.85
C MET A 124 -4.27 16.74 -0.12
N MET A 125 -3.81 15.49 -0.33
CA MET A 125 -2.58 14.95 0.26
C MET A 125 -1.36 15.78 -0.12
N GLY A 126 -1.32 16.32 -1.33
CA GLY A 126 -0.25 17.18 -1.83
C GLY A 126 -0.23 18.60 -1.26
N THR A 127 -1.22 19.03 -0.48
CA THR A 127 -1.26 20.35 0.16
C THR A 127 -0.50 20.37 1.47
N LYS A 128 -0.08 21.57 1.94
CA LYS A 128 0.56 21.69 3.26
C LYS A 128 -0.41 21.32 4.40
N ALA A 129 -1.66 21.73 4.29
CA ALA A 129 -2.67 21.38 5.27
C ALA A 129 -2.97 19.88 5.24
N GLY A 130 -3.02 19.27 4.06
CA GLY A 130 -3.19 17.82 3.90
C GLY A 130 -2.04 17.03 4.49
N GLU A 131 -0.79 17.44 4.24
CA GLU A 131 0.38 16.84 4.89
C GLU A 131 0.24 16.81 6.42
N THR A 132 -0.31 17.88 7.01
CA THR A 132 -0.59 17.94 8.45
C THR A 132 -1.80 17.12 8.82
N ALA A 133 -2.92 17.26 8.11
CA ALA A 133 -4.18 16.57 8.41
C ALA A 133 -3.99 15.04 8.47
N PHE A 134 -3.33 14.44 7.46
CA PHE A 134 -3.10 13.01 7.41
C PHE A 134 -2.12 12.48 8.48
N ARG A 135 -1.37 13.37 9.16
CA ARG A 135 -0.53 13.05 10.32
C ARG A 135 -1.21 13.29 11.66
N LEU A 136 -2.33 14.00 11.71
CA LEU A 136 -3.11 14.16 12.93
C LEU A 136 -3.70 12.81 13.35
N GLN A 137 -3.30 12.34 14.53
CA GLN A 137 -3.71 11.02 15.02
C GLN A 137 -5.23 10.84 15.09
N PRO A 138 -6.05 11.82 15.57
CA PRO A 138 -7.51 11.68 15.57
C PRO A 138 -8.09 11.50 14.18
N PHE A 139 -7.67 12.30 13.20
CA PHE A 139 -8.14 12.22 11.83
C PHE A 139 -7.71 10.88 11.18
N ASN A 140 -6.45 10.49 11.35
CA ASN A 140 -5.94 9.25 10.79
C ASN A 140 -6.59 8.01 11.41
N ASN A 141 -6.93 8.04 12.71
CA ASN A 141 -7.72 6.98 13.36
C ASN A 141 -9.14 6.86 12.79
N ALA A 142 -9.78 7.98 12.47
CA ALA A 142 -11.10 7.99 11.82
C ALA A 142 -11.02 7.41 10.40
N LEU A 143 -9.99 7.76 9.62
CA LEU A 143 -9.75 7.14 8.31
C LEU A 143 -9.51 5.62 8.41
N ARG A 144 -8.78 5.17 9.43
CA ARG A 144 -8.60 3.74 9.67
C ARG A 144 -9.92 3.04 9.96
N ALA A 145 -10.81 3.66 10.74
CA ALA A 145 -12.13 3.11 11.00
C ALA A 145 -12.96 2.99 9.71
N ILE A 146 -12.91 4.00 8.84
CA ILE A 146 -13.56 3.98 7.52
C ILE A 146 -12.99 2.84 6.66
N LEU A 147 -11.67 2.69 6.60
CA LEU A 147 -11.04 1.59 5.84
C LEU A 147 -11.39 0.21 6.41
N THR A 148 -11.52 0.09 7.73
CA THR A 148 -11.94 -1.16 8.39
C THR A 148 -13.38 -1.51 8.03
N GLU A 149 -14.27 -0.53 8.05
CA GLU A 149 -15.67 -0.71 7.65
C GLU A 149 -15.78 -1.08 6.17
N TRP A 150 -15.04 -0.39 5.32
CA TRP A 150 -14.99 -0.72 3.89
C TRP A 150 -14.41 -2.11 3.63
N CYS A 151 -13.39 -2.52 4.39
CA CYS A 151 -12.88 -3.90 4.34
C CYS A 151 -14.01 -4.91 4.60
N GLY A 152 -14.85 -4.66 5.60
CA GLY A 152 -16.03 -5.49 5.88
C GLY A 152 -17.02 -5.55 4.71
N TYR A 153 -17.24 -4.43 4.00
CA TYR A 153 -18.02 -4.43 2.76
C TYR A 153 -17.32 -5.26 1.68
N LEU A 154 -16.02 -5.05 1.47
CA LEU A 154 -15.24 -5.77 0.45
C LEU A 154 -15.12 -7.28 0.75
N ASP A 155 -15.27 -7.70 2.01
CA ASP A 155 -15.37 -9.10 2.42
C ASP A 155 -16.78 -9.67 2.25
N SER A 156 -17.79 -8.84 2.01
CA SER A 156 -19.16 -9.27 1.86
C SER A 156 -19.49 -9.74 0.44
N GLN A 157 -20.57 -10.52 0.30
CA GLN A 157 -21.09 -10.94 -0.99
C GLN A 157 -21.53 -9.76 -1.89
N LYS A 158 -21.90 -8.63 -1.29
CA LYS A 158 -22.32 -7.42 -2.04
C LYS A 158 -21.21 -6.89 -2.94
N SER A 159 -19.95 -7.05 -2.53
CA SER A 159 -18.79 -6.59 -3.28
C SER A 159 -18.51 -7.39 -4.57
N ARG A 160 -19.17 -8.54 -4.78
CA ARG A 160 -19.01 -9.38 -5.98
C ARG A 160 -19.57 -8.78 -7.26
N SER A 161 -20.37 -7.73 -7.18
CA SER A 161 -20.99 -7.09 -8.35
C SER A 161 -20.00 -6.72 -9.46
N VAL A 162 -18.74 -6.42 -9.09
CA VAL A 162 -17.65 -6.10 -10.02
C VAL A 162 -16.88 -7.33 -10.51
N LEU A 163 -17.13 -8.51 -9.93
CA LEU A 163 -16.53 -9.78 -10.34
C LEU A 163 -17.41 -10.45 -11.40
N ASN A 164 -17.26 -10.00 -12.63
CA ASN A 164 -18.03 -10.52 -13.76
C ASN A 164 -17.20 -10.46 -15.05
N ARG A 165 -17.75 -11.00 -16.14
CA ARG A 165 -17.06 -11.13 -17.43
C ARG A 165 -17.39 -10.03 -18.45
N SER A 166 -18.17 -9.01 -18.05
CA SER A 166 -18.39 -7.83 -18.90
C SER A 166 -17.10 -7.02 -19.04
N ASP A 167 -17.04 -6.09 -19.98
CA ASP A 167 -15.84 -5.29 -20.25
C ASP A 167 -15.33 -4.52 -19.02
N SER A 168 -16.23 -4.16 -18.10
CA SER A 168 -15.91 -3.50 -16.82
C SER A 168 -15.74 -4.45 -15.63
N GLY A 169 -15.74 -5.75 -15.86
CA GLY A 169 -15.58 -6.77 -14.83
C GLY A 169 -14.15 -7.25 -14.64
N TRP A 170 -13.77 -7.57 -13.41
CA TRP A 170 -12.44 -8.09 -13.08
C TRP A 170 -12.15 -9.50 -13.64
N LEU A 171 -13.14 -10.20 -14.17
CA LEU A 171 -13.01 -11.50 -14.83
C LEU A 171 -13.23 -11.42 -16.35
N SER A 172 -13.26 -10.20 -16.90
CA SER A 172 -13.33 -9.98 -18.35
C SER A 172 -12.08 -10.52 -19.07
N PRO A 173 -12.16 -10.85 -20.37
CA PRO A 173 -10.99 -11.30 -21.13
C PRO A 173 -9.77 -10.35 -21.04
N PRO A 174 -9.91 -9.00 -21.12
CA PRO A 174 -8.81 -8.09 -20.91
C PRO A 174 -8.20 -8.20 -19.50
N ALA A 175 -9.03 -8.25 -18.45
CA ALA A 175 -8.56 -8.40 -17.07
C ALA A 175 -7.87 -9.75 -16.87
N TRP A 176 -8.45 -10.82 -17.42
CA TRP A 176 -7.88 -12.16 -17.33
C TRP A 176 -6.46 -12.22 -17.86
N LYS A 177 -6.23 -11.62 -19.04
CA LYS A 177 -4.91 -11.54 -19.66
C LYS A 177 -3.96 -10.63 -18.88
N GLU A 178 -4.43 -9.47 -18.45
CA GLU A 178 -3.61 -8.46 -17.76
C GLU A 178 -3.08 -8.97 -16.43
N PHE A 179 -3.94 -9.62 -15.64
CA PHE A 179 -3.60 -10.12 -14.30
C PHE A 179 -3.09 -11.56 -14.30
N ASN A 180 -2.87 -12.17 -15.48
CA ASN A 180 -2.45 -13.56 -15.63
C ASN A 180 -3.30 -14.52 -14.78
N LEU A 181 -4.63 -14.37 -14.83
CA LEU A 181 -5.53 -15.13 -13.95
C LEU A 181 -5.41 -16.65 -14.12
N ASP A 182 -4.82 -17.14 -15.22
CA ASP A 182 -4.48 -18.54 -15.40
C ASP A 182 -3.45 -19.06 -14.38
N GLU A 183 -2.66 -18.20 -13.78
CA GLU A 183 -1.70 -18.57 -12.74
C GLU A 183 -2.38 -18.79 -11.37
N PHE A 184 -3.62 -18.36 -11.20
CA PHE A 184 -4.35 -18.35 -9.93
C PHE A 184 -5.41 -19.44 -9.84
N ILE A 185 -5.78 -19.77 -8.60
CA ILE A 185 -6.90 -20.66 -8.30
C ILE A 185 -8.18 -19.86 -8.40
N ILE A 186 -8.99 -20.16 -9.41
CA ILE A 186 -10.34 -19.63 -9.56
C ILE A 186 -11.29 -20.67 -8.98
N PRO A 187 -12.03 -20.39 -7.90
CA PRO A 187 -12.79 -21.41 -7.16
C PRO A 187 -13.81 -22.17 -8.02
N ARG A 188 -14.53 -21.47 -8.88
CA ARG A 188 -15.52 -22.03 -9.80
C ARG A 188 -15.48 -21.28 -11.13
N PRO A 189 -14.56 -21.67 -12.04
CA PRO A 189 -14.34 -20.92 -13.29
C PRO A 189 -15.55 -20.81 -14.20
N GLU A 190 -16.52 -21.73 -14.07
CA GLU A 190 -17.77 -21.75 -14.84
C GLU A 190 -18.78 -20.68 -14.38
N GLN A 191 -18.65 -20.18 -13.16
CA GLN A 191 -19.54 -19.14 -12.63
C GLN A 191 -19.16 -17.75 -13.14
N PRO A 192 -20.13 -16.83 -13.32
CA PRO A 192 -19.84 -15.47 -13.77
C PRO A 192 -18.85 -14.71 -12.88
N ASP A 193 -18.92 -14.91 -11.56
CA ASP A 193 -18.07 -14.30 -10.54
C ASP A 193 -16.85 -15.16 -10.17
N GLY A 194 -16.59 -16.25 -10.92
CA GLY A 194 -15.51 -17.18 -10.65
C GLY A 194 -15.68 -17.98 -9.35
N GLY A 195 -16.83 -17.86 -8.68
CA GLY A 195 -17.11 -18.49 -7.39
C GLY A 195 -16.36 -17.89 -6.21
N PHE A 196 -15.84 -16.68 -6.36
CA PHE A 196 -15.22 -15.94 -5.24
C PHE A 196 -16.28 -15.53 -4.21
N ALA A 197 -15.93 -15.61 -2.93
CA ALA A 197 -16.84 -15.23 -1.85
C ALA A 197 -17.09 -13.71 -1.79
N SER A 198 -16.10 -12.91 -2.21
CA SER A 198 -16.10 -11.46 -2.12
C SER A 198 -15.05 -10.84 -3.04
N TYR A 199 -15.02 -9.51 -3.13
CA TYR A 199 -13.95 -8.79 -3.84
C TYR A 199 -12.58 -9.00 -3.17
N ASN A 200 -12.50 -8.96 -1.84
CA ASN A 200 -11.25 -9.26 -1.13
C ASN A 200 -10.78 -10.69 -1.38
N ALA A 201 -11.68 -11.67 -1.43
CA ALA A 201 -11.31 -13.05 -1.80
C ALA A 201 -10.67 -13.12 -3.20
N PHE A 202 -11.13 -12.29 -4.15
CA PHE A 202 -10.49 -12.12 -5.46
C PHE A 202 -9.16 -11.37 -5.34
N PHE A 203 -9.08 -10.32 -4.55
CA PHE A 203 -7.88 -9.48 -4.43
C PHE A 203 -6.69 -10.29 -3.89
N HIS A 204 -6.88 -11.04 -2.81
CA HIS A 204 -5.85 -11.93 -2.24
C HIS A 204 -6.02 -13.40 -2.66
N ARG A 205 -6.47 -13.62 -3.91
CA ARG A 205 -6.62 -14.95 -4.50
C ARG A 205 -5.38 -15.80 -4.39
N GLU A 206 -5.56 -17.10 -4.25
CA GLU A 206 -4.45 -18.04 -4.15
C GLU A 206 -3.80 -18.30 -5.51
N ILE A 207 -2.48 -18.48 -5.51
CA ILE A 207 -1.71 -18.79 -6.71
C ILE A 207 -1.48 -20.30 -6.80
N LYS A 208 -1.47 -20.84 -8.01
CA LYS A 208 -1.08 -22.23 -8.26
C LYS A 208 0.39 -22.42 -7.93
N GLU A 209 0.73 -23.37 -7.07
CA GLU A 209 2.11 -23.59 -6.61
C GLU A 209 3.10 -23.81 -7.77
N ALA A 210 2.66 -24.52 -8.81
CA ALA A 210 3.47 -24.74 -10.00
C ALA A 210 3.86 -23.45 -10.74
N CYS A 211 3.11 -22.34 -10.55
CA CYS A 211 3.41 -21.05 -11.16
C CYS A 211 4.41 -20.21 -10.34
N ARG A 212 4.66 -20.60 -9.09
CA ARG A 212 5.62 -19.95 -8.17
C ARG A 212 6.45 -21.00 -7.43
N PRO A 213 7.25 -21.81 -8.15
CA PRO A 213 8.08 -22.82 -7.51
C PRO A 213 9.11 -22.16 -6.59
N VAL A 214 9.28 -22.74 -5.41
CA VAL A 214 10.30 -22.29 -4.45
C VAL A 214 11.67 -22.67 -4.96
N ASP A 215 12.63 -21.72 -4.99
CA ASP A 215 14.04 -22.04 -5.31
C ASP A 215 14.56 -23.06 -4.29
N PRO A 216 14.95 -24.29 -4.72
CA PRO A 216 15.33 -25.36 -3.82
C PRO A 216 16.77 -25.24 -3.31
N THR A 217 17.55 -24.27 -3.81
CA THR A 217 18.96 -24.12 -3.47
C THR A 217 19.11 -23.87 -1.95
N PRO A 218 20.00 -24.61 -1.26
CA PRO A 218 20.10 -24.52 0.21
C PRO A 218 20.43 -23.11 0.73
N ASP A 219 21.27 -22.35 0.03
CA ASP A 219 21.67 -20.99 0.41
C ASP A 219 20.77 -19.91 -0.20
N ALA A 220 19.67 -20.29 -0.86
CA ALA A 220 18.77 -19.32 -1.45
C ALA A 220 17.87 -18.65 -0.42
N ILE A 221 17.89 -17.32 -0.41
CA ILE A 221 16.86 -16.47 0.22
C ILE A 221 15.91 -16.07 -0.89
N VAL A 222 14.62 -16.34 -0.71
CA VAL A 222 13.61 -16.10 -1.75
C VAL A 222 12.79 -14.85 -1.50
N SER A 223 12.17 -14.32 -2.55
CA SER A 223 11.25 -13.19 -2.44
C SER A 223 10.01 -13.57 -1.62
N PRO A 224 9.62 -12.77 -0.63
CA PRO A 224 8.38 -13.00 0.11
C PRO A 224 7.14 -12.64 -0.70
N ASN A 225 7.25 -11.90 -1.81
CA ASN A 225 6.13 -11.35 -2.58
C ASN A 225 6.44 -11.27 -4.07
N ASP A 226 5.38 -11.21 -4.89
CA ASP A 226 5.46 -10.66 -6.24
C ASP A 226 5.59 -9.13 -6.14
N GLY A 227 6.24 -8.50 -7.10
CA GLY A 227 6.37 -7.04 -7.14
C GLY A 227 7.60 -6.58 -7.92
N GLN A 228 8.10 -5.42 -7.56
CA GLN A 228 9.31 -4.85 -8.15
C GLN A 228 10.30 -4.44 -7.06
N VAL A 229 11.59 -4.66 -7.32
CA VAL A 229 12.65 -4.19 -6.42
C VAL A 229 12.59 -2.68 -6.35
N TRP A 230 12.33 -2.13 -5.16
CA TRP A 230 12.44 -0.70 -4.98
C TRP A 230 13.89 -0.30 -4.71
N THR A 231 14.54 -0.91 -3.73
CA THR A 231 15.99 -0.81 -3.49
C THR A 231 16.41 -1.74 -2.36
N TYR A 232 17.74 -1.94 -2.21
CA TYR A 232 18.29 -2.55 -1.01
C TYR A 232 19.57 -1.83 -0.59
N LYS A 233 19.87 -1.87 0.72
CA LYS A 233 20.95 -1.12 1.33
C LYS A 233 21.47 -1.80 2.58
N GLN A 234 22.76 -1.60 2.90
CA GLN A 234 23.32 -1.99 4.17
C GLN A 234 22.88 -1.02 5.27
N VAL A 235 22.54 -1.57 6.43
CA VAL A 235 22.26 -0.82 7.65
C VAL A 235 23.57 -0.54 8.36
N THR A 236 23.84 0.72 8.68
CA THR A 236 25.09 1.09 9.38
C THR A 236 24.86 1.47 10.84
N SER A 237 23.65 1.86 11.20
CA SER A 237 23.27 2.34 12.52
C SER A 237 21.79 2.07 12.82
N PRO A 238 21.36 1.92 14.10
CA PRO A 238 19.94 1.85 14.44
C PRO A 238 19.16 3.08 14.02
N ASN A 239 19.85 4.21 13.89
CA ASN A 239 19.31 5.50 13.49
C ASN A 239 19.61 5.82 12.02
N ASP A 240 20.01 4.84 11.21
CA ASP A 240 20.17 5.05 9.78
C ASP A 240 18.88 5.56 9.16
N ARG A 241 19.01 6.65 8.43
CA ARG A 241 17.92 7.23 7.67
C ARG A 241 17.93 6.59 6.29
N PHE A 242 16.97 5.70 6.07
CA PHE A 242 16.82 5.07 4.77
C PHE A 242 16.12 6.03 3.81
N TRP A 243 16.55 6.02 2.57
CA TRP A 243 15.82 6.46 1.40
C TRP A 243 15.62 7.98 1.22
N LEU A 244 15.24 8.77 2.23
CA LEU A 244 14.99 10.19 2.06
C LEU A 244 15.95 11.03 2.92
N LYS A 245 16.62 12.01 2.29
CA LYS A 245 17.39 13.02 3.01
C LYS A 245 16.46 13.82 3.94
N ALA A 246 16.94 14.11 5.13
CA ALA A 246 16.26 14.93 6.13
C ALA A 246 14.99 14.36 6.78
N GLN A 247 14.61 13.10 6.52
CA GLN A 247 13.55 12.46 7.29
C GLN A 247 14.10 11.95 8.64
N PRO A 248 13.38 12.18 9.76
CA PRO A 248 13.84 11.80 11.10
C PRO A 248 13.67 10.32 11.43
N TYR A 249 13.08 9.51 10.55
CA TYR A 249 12.73 8.12 10.78
C TYR A 249 13.87 7.16 10.44
N SER A 250 13.95 6.05 11.16
CA SER A 250 15.08 5.12 11.15
C SER A 250 14.64 3.67 11.28
N LEU A 251 15.62 2.75 11.27
CA LEU A 251 15.39 1.34 11.56
C LEU A 251 14.64 1.12 12.89
N THR A 252 14.97 1.92 13.92
CA THR A 252 14.31 1.86 15.22
C THR A 252 12.80 2.13 15.11
N ASP A 253 12.42 3.09 14.26
CA ASP A 253 11.01 3.39 13.99
C ASP A 253 10.33 2.26 13.22
N MET A 254 11.03 1.71 12.21
CA MET A 254 10.51 0.62 11.39
C MET A 254 10.10 -0.59 12.25
N VAL A 255 10.95 -1.03 13.18
CA VAL A 255 10.73 -2.22 14.02
C VAL A 255 10.19 -1.94 15.42
N GLN A 256 9.83 -0.68 15.71
CA GLN A 256 9.29 -0.24 17.00
C GLN A 256 10.20 -0.55 18.21
N GLY A 257 11.41 -0.05 18.16
CA GLY A 257 12.30 -0.05 19.31
C GLY A 257 13.73 -0.48 19.01
N ARG A 258 14.62 0.03 19.87
CA ARG A 258 16.07 -0.18 19.70
C ARG A 258 16.47 -1.65 19.85
N GLU A 259 15.88 -2.35 20.80
CA GLU A 259 16.20 -3.78 21.02
C GLU A 259 15.87 -4.65 19.80
N ARG A 260 14.77 -4.35 19.10
CA ARG A 260 14.41 -5.04 17.85
C ARG A 260 15.28 -4.61 16.67
N ALA A 261 15.81 -3.39 16.68
CA ALA A 261 16.67 -2.88 15.62
C ALA A 261 18.11 -3.39 15.71
N GLU A 262 18.63 -3.58 16.92
CA GLU A 262 20.04 -3.91 17.19
C GLU A 262 20.56 -5.13 16.40
N PRO A 263 19.83 -6.25 16.29
CA PRO A 263 20.29 -7.42 15.52
C PRO A 263 20.55 -7.12 14.05
N PHE A 264 19.85 -6.14 13.48
CA PHE A 264 19.94 -5.81 12.05
C PHE A 264 21.01 -4.75 11.74
N VAL A 265 21.66 -4.17 12.75
CA VAL A 265 22.75 -3.21 12.56
C VAL A 265 23.96 -3.91 11.91
N GLY A 266 24.43 -3.36 10.81
CA GLY A 266 25.45 -3.95 9.97
C GLY A 266 24.93 -5.01 8.99
N GLY A 267 23.65 -5.32 9.02
CA GLY A 267 22.93 -6.17 8.08
C GLY A 267 22.39 -5.40 6.87
N HIS A 268 21.28 -5.86 6.30
CA HIS A 268 20.70 -5.27 5.09
C HIS A 268 19.18 -5.06 5.22
N VAL A 269 18.71 -4.04 4.54
CA VAL A 269 17.27 -3.83 4.25
C VAL A 269 17.07 -4.03 2.75
N PHE A 270 16.11 -4.86 2.40
CA PHE A 270 15.60 -5.03 1.04
C PHE A 270 14.16 -4.53 0.99
N GLN A 271 13.82 -3.68 0.02
CA GLN A 271 12.46 -3.21 -0.15
C GLN A 271 11.97 -3.47 -1.57
N SER A 272 10.73 -3.92 -1.67
CA SER A 272 9.97 -4.10 -2.89
C SER A 272 8.58 -3.50 -2.74
N PHE A 273 7.93 -3.16 -3.84
CA PHE A 273 6.53 -2.73 -3.82
C PHE A 273 5.67 -3.62 -4.70
N LEU A 274 4.41 -3.74 -4.32
CA LEU A 274 3.41 -4.52 -5.02
C LEU A 274 2.41 -3.57 -5.66
N SER A 275 2.12 -3.80 -6.94
CA SER A 275 1.01 -3.12 -7.62
C SER A 275 -0.32 -3.79 -7.27
N GLY A 276 -1.44 -3.12 -7.52
CA GLY A 276 -2.77 -3.72 -7.33
C GLY A 276 -3.04 -4.97 -8.18
N ALA A 277 -2.19 -5.24 -9.17
CA ALA A 277 -2.27 -6.42 -10.02
C ALA A 277 -1.50 -7.64 -9.49
N ASP A 278 -0.57 -7.41 -8.57
CA ASP A 278 0.33 -8.44 -8.07
C ASP A 278 -0.37 -9.45 -7.15
N TYR A 279 0.37 -10.48 -6.74
CA TYR A 279 -0.06 -11.46 -5.76
C TYR A 279 0.06 -10.89 -4.35
N HIS A 280 -1.04 -10.82 -3.61
CA HIS A 280 -1.10 -10.13 -2.32
C HIS A 280 -0.96 -11.02 -1.08
N ARG A 281 -0.64 -12.31 -1.27
CA ARG A 281 -0.21 -13.20 -0.17
C ARG A 281 1.31 -13.25 -0.12
N TRP A 282 1.88 -13.11 1.05
CA TRP A 282 3.32 -13.08 1.22
C TRP A 282 3.80 -14.27 2.04
N ARG A 283 5.04 -14.69 1.76
CA ARG A 283 5.58 -15.97 2.16
C ARG A 283 6.93 -15.84 2.88
N SER A 284 7.33 -16.89 3.61
CA SER A 284 8.63 -16.92 4.28
C SER A 284 9.78 -16.93 3.26
N PRO A 285 10.75 -15.99 3.39
CA PRO A 285 11.93 -15.99 2.52
C PRO A 285 12.98 -17.04 2.89
N VAL A 286 12.88 -17.65 4.06
CA VAL A 286 13.85 -18.59 4.64
C VAL A 286 13.14 -19.72 5.39
N ASN A 287 13.83 -20.83 5.64
CA ASN A 287 13.39 -21.78 6.67
C ASN A 287 13.76 -21.25 8.05
N GLY A 288 12.95 -21.53 9.06
CA GLY A 288 13.24 -21.07 10.42
C GLY A 288 12.03 -21.15 11.35
N THR A 289 12.18 -20.63 12.56
CA THR A 289 11.11 -20.55 13.55
C THR A 289 10.59 -19.11 13.65
N VAL A 290 9.29 -18.93 13.55
CA VAL A 290 8.66 -17.63 13.77
C VAL A 290 8.68 -17.31 15.27
N THR A 291 9.44 -16.30 15.65
CA THR A 291 9.61 -15.96 17.09
C THR A 291 8.65 -14.87 17.58
N ASP A 292 8.20 -14.00 16.71
CA ASP A 292 7.23 -12.94 17.03
C ASP A 292 6.49 -12.47 15.77
N MET A 293 5.22 -12.13 15.92
CA MET A 293 4.40 -11.45 14.91
C MET A 293 3.60 -10.32 15.55
N LYS A 294 3.71 -9.14 14.99
CA LYS A 294 3.03 -7.96 15.54
C LYS A 294 2.48 -7.07 14.44
N LEU A 295 1.21 -6.69 14.55
CA LEU A 295 0.66 -5.57 13.78
C LEU A 295 1.02 -4.25 14.48
N VAL A 296 1.62 -3.35 13.72
CA VAL A 296 1.96 -2.00 14.15
C VAL A 296 0.95 -1.05 13.55
N PRO A 297 0.02 -0.50 14.34
CA PRO A 297 -0.85 0.57 13.86
C PRO A 297 -0.01 1.80 13.47
N GLY A 298 -0.30 2.35 12.31
CA GLY A 298 0.43 3.51 11.79
C GLY A 298 -0.50 4.42 10.99
N LEU A 299 0.07 5.30 10.20
CA LEU A 299 -0.67 6.25 9.38
C LEU A 299 -1.26 5.58 8.13
N MET A 300 -2.27 6.23 7.56
CA MET A 300 -2.91 5.96 6.28
C MET A 300 -2.86 7.25 5.45
N PHE A 301 -2.74 7.14 4.14
CA PHE A 301 -2.71 8.28 3.21
C PHE A 301 -1.65 9.34 3.51
N SER A 302 -0.65 9.03 4.35
CA SER A 302 0.43 9.96 4.65
C SER A 302 1.55 9.78 3.65
N GLU A 303 1.84 10.82 2.89
CA GLU A 303 2.95 10.88 1.94
C GLU A 303 3.88 12.05 2.28
N THR A 304 5.12 11.97 1.80
CA THR A 304 6.05 13.09 1.91
C THR A 304 5.87 14.00 0.70
N VAL A 305 5.75 15.30 0.93
CA VAL A 305 5.78 16.28 -0.16
C VAL A 305 7.20 16.36 -0.71
N VAL A 306 7.41 15.85 -1.91
CA VAL A 306 8.70 15.92 -2.61
C VAL A 306 8.50 16.80 -3.85
N PRO A 307 9.05 18.02 -3.88
CA PRO A 307 8.97 18.87 -5.06
C PRO A 307 9.60 18.17 -6.26
N ASP A 308 8.96 18.31 -7.42
CA ASP A 308 9.47 17.89 -8.74
C ASP A 308 9.69 16.37 -8.95
N LYS A 309 9.14 15.50 -8.07
CA LYS A 309 9.29 14.05 -8.18
C LYS A 309 8.01 13.31 -7.80
N ASP A 310 7.92 12.05 -8.19
CA ASP A 310 6.82 11.14 -7.82
C ASP A 310 6.83 10.89 -6.30
N ALA A 311 5.97 11.62 -5.57
CA ALA A 311 5.90 11.57 -4.11
C ALA A 311 5.55 10.16 -3.61
N GLY A 312 4.63 9.45 -4.28
CA GLY A 312 4.22 8.11 -3.89
C GLY A 312 5.36 7.08 -3.95
N VAL A 313 6.17 7.13 -5.01
CA VAL A 313 7.35 6.24 -5.11
C VAL A 313 8.42 6.62 -4.10
N LEU A 314 8.68 7.91 -3.93
CA LEU A 314 9.74 8.39 -3.05
C LEU A 314 9.36 8.31 -1.57
N SER A 315 8.08 8.22 -1.26
CA SER A 315 7.59 8.04 0.12
C SER A 315 7.78 6.64 0.69
N GLN A 316 8.11 5.64 -0.12
CA GLN A 316 8.20 4.22 0.30
C GLN A 316 9.05 4.01 1.56
N GLY A 317 10.18 4.67 1.68
CA GLY A 317 11.04 4.57 2.87
C GLY A 317 10.48 5.28 4.10
N TYR A 318 9.76 6.38 3.92
CA TYR A 318 9.01 7.07 4.96
C TYR A 318 7.84 6.20 5.44
N GLU A 319 7.06 5.67 4.52
CA GLU A 319 5.91 4.81 4.80
C GLU A 319 6.30 3.56 5.58
N ALA A 320 7.47 2.97 5.28
CA ALA A 320 8.02 1.84 6.03
C ALA A 320 8.21 2.12 7.53
N SER A 321 8.35 3.40 7.90
CA SER A 321 8.56 3.82 9.30
C SER A 321 7.30 4.30 10.00
N VAL A 322 6.31 4.80 9.26
CA VAL A 322 5.14 5.49 9.84
C VAL A 322 3.81 4.82 9.54
N ASN A 323 3.70 4.08 8.44
CA ASN A 323 2.42 3.46 8.06
C ASN A 323 2.11 2.20 8.86
N THR A 324 0.86 1.77 8.80
CA THR A 324 0.42 0.48 9.33
C THR A 324 1.21 -0.63 8.66
N ARG A 325 1.81 -1.51 9.47
CA ARG A 325 2.68 -2.58 8.99
C ARG A 325 2.66 -3.80 9.89
N GLY A 326 2.99 -4.95 9.33
CA GLY A 326 3.27 -6.15 10.10
C GLY A 326 4.77 -6.26 10.40
N LEU A 327 5.12 -6.89 11.49
CA LEU A 327 6.48 -7.33 11.81
C LEU A 327 6.41 -8.84 12.02
N VAL A 328 7.19 -9.61 11.26
CA VAL A 328 7.32 -11.06 11.38
C VAL A 328 8.79 -11.40 11.58
N PHE A 329 9.16 -11.78 12.79
CA PHE A 329 10.53 -12.15 13.13
C PHE A 329 10.72 -13.66 13.01
N ILE A 330 11.79 -14.06 12.31
CA ILE A 330 12.13 -15.45 12.04
C ILE A 330 13.58 -15.68 12.46
N ASP A 331 13.81 -16.66 13.32
CA ASP A 331 15.14 -17.21 13.58
C ASP A 331 15.41 -18.23 12.49
N SER A 332 16.24 -17.84 11.51
CA SER A 332 16.47 -18.64 10.30
C SER A 332 17.38 -19.85 10.54
N GLU A 333 17.31 -20.84 9.66
CA GLU A 333 18.22 -22.00 9.61
C GLU A 333 19.70 -21.63 9.51
N PHE A 334 20.00 -20.40 9.08
CA PHE A 334 21.36 -19.86 8.99
C PHE A 334 21.89 -19.34 10.34
N GLY A 335 21.14 -19.49 11.46
CA GLY A 335 21.50 -18.96 12.78
C GLY A 335 21.44 -17.42 12.85
N LYS A 336 20.68 -16.79 11.98
CA LYS A 336 20.53 -15.34 11.84
C LYS A 336 19.06 -14.94 11.80
N LYS A 337 18.76 -13.73 12.29
CA LYS A 337 17.40 -13.19 12.29
C LYS A 337 17.02 -12.58 10.94
N VAL A 338 15.78 -12.80 10.57
CA VAL A 338 15.09 -12.15 9.45
C VAL A 338 13.82 -11.50 9.96
N CYS A 339 13.52 -10.27 9.52
CA CYS A 339 12.22 -9.66 9.76
C CYS A 339 11.53 -9.38 8.43
N VAL A 340 10.39 -10.01 8.19
CA VAL A 340 9.51 -9.73 7.05
C VAL A 340 8.51 -8.68 7.48
N MET A 341 8.46 -7.56 6.77
CA MET A 341 7.67 -6.39 7.15
C MET A 341 6.75 -5.96 6.00
N PRO A 342 5.53 -6.50 5.93
CA PRO A 342 4.49 -6.01 5.03
C PRO A 342 4.00 -4.63 5.49
N ILE A 343 3.91 -3.68 4.56
CA ILE A 343 3.57 -2.26 4.82
C ILE A 343 2.35 -1.88 4.01
N GLY A 344 1.34 -1.34 4.69
CA GLY A 344 0.18 -0.76 4.04
C GLY A 344 0.50 0.62 3.47
N ILE A 345 0.15 0.83 2.20
CA ILE A 345 0.27 2.12 1.54
C ILE A 345 -1.13 2.63 1.21
N THR A 346 -1.34 3.92 1.33
CA THR A 346 -2.59 4.60 0.98
C THR A 346 -3.82 3.98 1.65
N GLU A 347 -4.72 3.37 0.91
CA GLU A 347 -6.01 2.83 1.37
C GLU A 347 -5.99 1.33 1.69
N ILE A 348 -4.85 0.81 2.18
CA ILE A 348 -4.85 -0.60 2.57
C ILE A 348 -5.84 -0.83 3.70
N SER A 349 -6.79 -1.73 3.46
CA SER A 349 -7.83 -2.01 4.43
C SER A 349 -7.35 -2.94 5.56
N SER A 350 -6.38 -3.80 5.27
CA SER A 350 -5.86 -4.73 6.27
C SER A 350 -4.51 -5.36 5.91
N VAL A 351 -3.64 -5.47 6.92
CA VAL A 351 -2.44 -6.32 6.92
C VAL A 351 -2.76 -7.52 7.82
N VAL A 352 -2.96 -8.70 7.22
CA VAL A 352 -3.40 -9.91 7.92
C VAL A 352 -2.22 -10.81 8.21
N LEU A 353 -1.89 -11.01 9.49
CA LEU A 353 -0.80 -11.85 9.97
C LEU A 353 -1.29 -13.25 10.34
N ARG A 354 -0.56 -14.28 9.98
CA ARG A 354 -0.73 -15.66 10.43
C ARG A 354 -0.16 -15.83 11.84
N THR A 355 -0.78 -15.19 12.84
CA THR A 355 -0.32 -15.22 14.24
C THR A 355 -0.35 -16.61 14.87
N ASP A 356 -1.06 -17.54 14.27
CA ASP A 356 -1.03 -18.96 14.59
C ASP A 356 0.35 -19.64 14.37
N LEU A 357 1.23 -18.98 13.61
CA LEU A 357 2.59 -19.48 13.36
C LEU A 357 3.62 -19.04 14.41
N ILE A 358 3.25 -18.24 15.41
CA ILE A 358 4.20 -17.85 16.47
C ILE A 358 4.63 -19.08 17.26
N GLY A 359 5.95 -19.33 17.30
CA GLY A 359 6.56 -20.52 17.89
C GLY A 359 6.70 -21.70 16.92
N GLU A 360 6.08 -21.64 15.75
CA GLU A 360 6.11 -22.72 14.77
C GLU A 360 7.29 -22.61 13.81
N THR A 361 7.70 -23.75 13.28
CA THR A 361 8.70 -23.81 12.21
C THR A 361 8.03 -23.63 10.86
N VAL A 362 8.53 -22.69 10.08
CA VAL A 362 8.12 -22.44 8.70
C VAL A 362 9.21 -22.84 7.73
N ARG A 363 8.79 -23.26 6.56
CA ARG A 363 9.66 -23.50 5.41
C ARG A 363 9.69 -22.27 4.51
N LYS A 364 10.77 -22.10 3.80
CA LYS A 364 10.87 -21.18 2.68
C LYS A 364 9.69 -21.41 1.72
N GLY A 365 8.91 -20.36 1.46
CA GLY A 365 7.70 -20.43 0.66
C GLY A 365 6.38 -20.65 1.43
N ASP A 366 6.41 -20.92 2.74
CA ASP A 366 5.19 -21.01 3.54
C ASP A 366 4.53 -19.63 3.69
N GLU A 367 3.20 -19.59 3.65
CA GLU A 367 2.44 -18.35 3.76
C GLU A 367 2.51 -17.77 5.19
N LEU A 368 2.91 -16.50 5.30
CA LEU A 368 2.98 -15.75 6.55
C LEU A 368 1.79 -14.80 6.73
N GLY A 369 1.08 -14.48 5.68
CA GLY A 369 -0.06 -13.59 5.70
C GLY A 369 -0.45 -13.02 4.34
N MET A 370 -1.32 -12.02 4.37
CA MET A 370 -1.83 -11.38 3.16
C MET A 370 -2.22 -9.93 3.40
N PHE A 371 -2.32 -9.18 2.30
CA PHE A 371 -2.99 -7.88 2.30
C PHE A 371 -4.44 -8.06 1.84
N SER A 372 -5.38 -7.45 2.54
CA SER A 372 -6.66 -7.12 1.95
C SER A 372 -6.52 -5.90 1.05
N TYR A 373 -7.58 -5.57 0.30
CA TYR A 373 -7.52 -4.55 -0.74
C TYR A 373 -6.80 -3.27 -0.33
N GLY A 374 -5.92 -2.78 -1.20
CA GLY A 374 -5.14 -1.56 -1.06
C GLY A 374 -3.72 -1.65 -1.64
N GLY A 375 -2.99 -0.54 -1.57
CA GLY A 375 -1.58 -0.46 -1.96
C GLY A 375 -0.66 -1.09 -0.94
N SER A 376 0.48 -1.64 -1.37
CA SER A 376 1.36 -2.36 -0.45
C SER A 376 2.83 -2.33 -0.85
N SER A 377 3.67 -2.36 0.18
CA SER A 377 5.12 -2.48 0.08
C SER A 377 5.61 -3.61 1.00
N MET A 378 6.81 -4.09 0.76
CA MET A 378 7.43 -5.13 1.55
C MET A 378 8.87 -4.75 1.85
N CYS A 379 9.23 -4.71 3.13
CA CYS A 379 10.62 -4.71 3.56
C CYS A 379 11.02 -6.07 4.12
N VAL A 380 12.27 -6.46 3.88
CA VAL A 380 12.90 -7.57 4.56
C VAL A 380 14.19 -7.10 5.20
N LEU A 381 14.31 -7.29 6.50
CA LEU A 381 15.51 -6.97 7.26
C LEU A 381 16.30 -8.26 7.47
N PHE A 382 17.59 -8.18 7.22
CA PHE A 382 18.53 -9.30 7.36
C PHE A 382 19.61 -8.96 8.38
N GLU A 383 19.79 -9.83 9.37
CA GLU A 383 20.85 -9.68 10.38
C GLU A 383 22.25 -9.65 9.71
N LYS A 384 23.17 -8.94 10.36
CA LYS A 384 24.57 -8.83 9.92
C LYS A 384 25.19 -10.18 9.62
N GLY A 385 25.81 -10.29 8.43
CA GLY A 385 26.50 -11.47 7.97
C GLY A 385 25.59 -12.55 7.36
N LEU A 386 24.27 -12.36 7.31
CA LEU A 386 23.37 -13.30 6.64
C LEU A 386 23.53 -13.24 5.12
N ILE A 387 23.48 -12.06 4.54
CA ILE A 387 23.55 -11.90 3.08
C ILE A 387 25.01 -12.05 2.61
N LYS A 388 25.23 -13.00 1.71
CA LYS A 388 26.47 -13.14 0.94
C LYS A 388 26.45 -12.21 -0.27
N GLU A 389 25.37 -12.24 -1.03
CA GLU A 389 25.17 -11.42 -2.23
C GLU A 389 23.68 -11.34 -2.57
N PHE A 390 23.23 -10.21 -3.13
CA PHE A 390 21.94 -10.13 -3.79
C PHE A 390 22.06 -10.63 -5.22
N THR A 391 21.07 -11.42 -5.68
CA THR A 391 21.04 -12.00 -7.03
C THR A 391 20.15 -11.21 -7.98
N VAL A 392 19.45 -10.21 -7.45
CA VAL A 392 18.65 -9.25 -8.22
C VAL A 392 19.39 -7.91 -8.28
N PRO A 393 19.31 -7.16 -9.39
CA PRO A 393 19.96 -5.86 -9.47
C PRO A 393 19.30 -4.88 -8.50
N ASN A 394 20.11 -4.03 -7.88
CA ASN A 394 19.61 -2.90 -7.11
C ASN A 394 18.98 -1.85 -8.03
N ASN A 395 18.16 -1.02 -7.47
CA ASN A 395 17.58 0.13 -8.14
C ASN A 395 17.89 1.41 -7.34
N ASP A 396 18.09 2.52 -8.04
CA ASP A 396 18.09 3.86 -7.43
C ASP A 396 16.73 4.51 -7.70
N PRO A 397 15.82 4.49 -6.70
CA PRO A 397 14.47 5.01 -6.89
C PRO A 397 14.43 6.54 -7.03
N ILE A 398 15.51 7.25 -6.70
CA ILE A 398 15.59 8.71 -6.85
C ILE A 398 15.82 9.08 -8.32
N GLU A 399 16.71 8.33 -8.99
CA GLU A 399 17.02 8.55 -10.40
C GLU A 399 16.07 7.77 -11.31
N HIS A 400 15.66 6.58 -10.87
CA HIS A 400 14.84 5.65 -11.63
C HIS A 400 13.63 5.17 -10.80
N PRO A 401 12.64 6.03 -10.52
CA PRO A 401 11.50 5.70 -9.65
C PRO A 401 10.76 4.40 -10.06
N TRP A 402 10.74 4.11 -11.36
CA TRP A 402 10.06 2.94 -11.96
C TRP A 402 11.05 1.93 -12.56
N GLY A 403 12.34 2.07 -12.25
CA GLY A 403 13.41 1.24 -12.83
C GLY A 403 13.59 -0.13 -12.18
N GLY A 404 12.83 -0.44 -11.13
CA GLY A 404 12.95 -1.67 -10.37
C GLY A 404 12.66 -2.91 -11.21
N LYS A 405 13.47 -3.96 -11.02
CA LYS A 405 13.25 -5.25 -11.68
C LYS A 405 12.07 -5.98 -11.06
N PRO A 406 11.20 -6.59 -11.88
CA PRO A 406 10.16 -7.49 -11.38
C PRO A 406 10.77 -8.67 -10.63
N ILE A 407 10.18 -8.99 -9.49
CA ILE A 407 10.46 -10.19 -8.69
C ILE A 407 9.18 -11.00 -8.52
N ARG A 408 9.35 -12.30 -8.36
CA ARG A 408 8.24 -13.21 -8.10
C ARG A 408 8.42 -13.89 -6.76
N VAL A 409 7.34 -14.06 -6.03
CA VAL A 409 7.35 -14.82 -4.78
C VAL A 409 8.01 -16.18 -4.99
N ASN A 410 8.79 -16.63 -4.02
CA ASN A 410 9.56 -17.88 -4.07
C ASN A 410 10.80 -17.90 -5.01
N ALA A 411 10.98 -16.89 -5.86
CA ALA A 411 12.19 -16.75 -6.65
C ALA A 411 13.34 -16.21 -5.80
N ARG A 412 14.56 -16.65 -6.05
CA ARG A 412 15.75 -16.22 -5.30
C ARG A 412 16.03 -14.73 -5.51
N ILE A 413 16.18 -14.01 -4.41
CA ILE A 413 16.59 -12.58 -4.37
C ILE A 413 18.01 -12.41 -3.83
N ALA A 414 18.48 -13.34 -3.00
CA ALA A 414 19.82 -13.31 -2.43
C ALA A 414 20.36 -14.72 -2.14
N ARG A 415 21.65 -14.80 -1.84
CA ARG A 415 22.31 -15.98 -1.28
C ARG A 415 22.74 -15.70 0.14
N ALA A 416 22.56 -16.66 1.01
CA ALA A 416 23.03 -16.61 2.38
C ALA A 416 24.50 -17.03 2.52
N ASN A 417 25.19 -16.50 3.52
CA ASN A 417 26.38 -17.14 4.03
C ASN A 417 25.93 -18.41 4.79
N MET A 418 26.48 -19.54 4.40
CA MET A 418 26.25 -20.77 5.13
C MET A 418 27.01 -20.72 6.46
N PRO A 419 26.48 -21.33 7.55
CA PRO A 419 27.15 -21.41 8.85
C PRO A 419 28.52 -22.06 8.81
#